data_64fe31d0698c6cde514d9dc927e2c8ae
#
_entry.id   64fe31d0698c6cde514d9dc927e2c8ae
#
_cell.length_a   1.000
_cell.length_b   1.000
_cell.length_c   1.000
_cell.angle_alpha   90.00
_cell.angle_beta   90.00
_cell.angle_gamma   90.00
#
_symmetry.space_group_name_H-M   'P 1'
#
loop_
_entity.id
_entity.type
_entity.pdbx_description
1 polymer ?
#
loop_
_entity_poly.entity_id
_entity_poly.type
_entity_poly.pdbx_seq_one_letter_code
_entity_poly.pdbx_strand_id
1 'polypeptide(L)'
;MEKFISLLNNDGMKVLIVVIVLDLILGILRAIREKSINSCIGIDGMIRKFGMLIVVIFLTIIDAIIHLDLIGFIPETIKETLKLGHVGISSLFNILFIIFEILSIFKNMILCKLPIPKKLQLFLENVMKEFTGELKENKKEGE
;
A
#
# COMPACT_ATOMS: atom_id res chain seq x y z
N MET A 1 6.19 7.82 -26.64
CA MET A 1 6.06 8.55 -25.36
C MET A 1 4.63 8.53 -24.85
N GLU A 2 3.60 8.81 -25.66
CA GLU A 2 2.19 8.80 -25.27
C GLU A 2 1.71 7.45 -24.72
N LYS A 3 2.08 6.31 -25.35
CA LYS A 3 1.74 4.98 -24.84
C LYS A 3 2.33 4.70 -23.45
N PHE A 4 3.53 5.18 -23.16
CA PHE A 4 4.14 5.02 -21.84
C PHE A 4 3.41 5.87 -20.79
N ILE A 5 3.04 7.08 -21.14
CA ILE A 5 2.25 7.97 -20.25
C ILE A 5 0.87 7.36 -20.00
N SER A 6 0.22 6.77 -21.01
CA SER A 6 -1.08 6.11 -20.84
C SER A 6 -1.01 4.86 -19.96
N LEU A 7 0.09 4.10 -19.99
CA LEU A 7 0.33 2.97 -19.09
C LEU A 7 0.46 3.41 -17.63
N LEU A 8 1.10 4.56 -17.39
CA LEU A 8 1.23 5.14 -16.06
C LEU A 8 -0.06 5.84 -15.57
N ASN A 9 -0.96 6.16 -16.49
CA ASN A 9 -2.23 6.82 -16.17
C ASN A 9 -3.33 5.84 -15.72
N ASN A 10 -2.94 4.66 -15.24
CA ASN A 10 -3.85 3.68 -14.67
C ASN A 10 -4.42 4.20 -13.35
N ASP A 11 -5.73 4.09 -13.16
CA ASP A 11 -6.42 4.56 -11.95
C ASP A 11 -5.89 3.88 -10.69
N GLY A 12 -5.50 2.61 -10.75
CA GLY A 12 -4.84 1.91 -9.67
C GLY A 12 -3.52 2.56 -9.24
N MET A 13 -2.69 3.00 -10.19
CA MET A 13 -1.44 3.72 -9.91
C MET A 13 -1.71 5.07 -9.23
N LYS A 14 -2.72 5.80 -9.68
CA LYS A 14 -3.12 7.08 -9.06
C LYS A 14 -3.54 6.86 -7.62
N VAL A 15 -4.37 5.85 -7.37
CA VAL A 15 -4.81 5.49 -6.00
C VAL A 15 -3.61 5.13 -5.13
N LEU A 16 -2.67 4.32 -5.62
CA LEU A 16 -1.46 3.96 -4.88
C LEU A 16 -0.65 5.21 -4.50
N ILE A 17 -0.44 6.14 -5.43
CA ILE A 17 0.29 7.39 -5.17
C ILE A 17 -0.42 8.21 -4.09
N VAL A 18 -1.74 8.37 -4.17
CA VAL A 18 -2.52 9.13 -3.18
C VAL A 18 -2.41 8.50 -1.79
N VAL A 19 -2.51 7.17 -1.70
CA VAL A 19 -2.42 6.44 -0.43
C VAL A 19 -1.00 6.56 0.17
N ILE A 20 0.05 6.46 -0.67
CA ILE A 20 1.45 6.69 -0.26
C ILE A 20 1.64 8.10 0.31
N VAL A 21 1.13 9.13 -0.38
CA VAL A 21 1.25 10.53 0.08
C VAL A 21 0.50 10.72 1.40
N LEU A 22 -0.68 10.15 1.55
CA LEU A 22 -1.44 10.22 2.79
C LEU A 22 -0.71 9.56 3.96
N ASP A 23 -0.11 8.37 3.74
CA ASP A 23 0.67 7.70 4.78
C ASP A 23 1.92 8.50 5.16
N LEU A 24 2.61 9.11 4.19
CA LEU A 24 3.75 10.00 4.47
C LEU A 24 3.35 11.18 5.37
N ILE A 25 2.23 11.84 5.05
CA ILE A 25 1.70 12.97 5.83
C ILE A 25 1.42 12.52 7.28
N LEU A 26 0.71 11.39 7.44
CA LEU A 26 0.38 10.86 8.77
C LEU A 26 1.64 10.42 9.53
N GLY A 27 2.62 9.84 8.85
CA GLY A 27 3.91 9.48 9.43
C GLY A 27 4.68 10.70 9.95
N ILE A 28 4.68 11.81 9.20
CA ILE A 28 5.28 13.08 9.63
C ILE A 28 4.53 13.66 10.84
N LEU A 29 3.19 13.69 10.81
CA LEU A 29 2.37 14.16 11.93
C LEU A 29 2.65 13.36 13.20
N ARG A 30 2.80 12.04 13.05
CA ARG A 30 3.18 11.16 14.15
C ARG A 30 4.54 11.52 14.70
N ALA A 31 5.57 11.66 13.85
CA ALA A 31 6.94 11.99 14.27
C ALA A 31 7.01 13.33 15.02
N ILE A 32 6.24 14.34 14.57
CA ILE A 32 6.13 15.65 15.24
C ILE A 32 5.48 15.46 16.62
N ARG A 33 4.41 14.69 16.71
CA ARG A 33 3.68 14.46 17.96
C ARG A 33 4.52 13.71 18.99
N GLU A 34 5.23 12.67 18.57
CA GLU A 34 6.09 11.85 19.42
C GLU A 34 7.42 12.54 19.75
N LYS A 35 7.67 13.72 19.18
CA LYS A 35 8.95 14.46 19.27
C LYS A 35 10.16 13.59 18.90
N SER A 36 9.92 12.60 18.03
CA SER A 36 10.88 11.58 17.61
C SER A 36 11.21 11.73 16.11
N ILE A 37 11.54 12.96 15.68
CA ILE A 37 11.95 13.19 14.30
C ILE A 37 13.32 12.57 14.10
N ASN A 38 13.35 11.36 13.53
CA ASN A 38 14.57 10.67 13.16
C ASN A 38 14.63 10.57 11.63
N SER A 39 15.58 11.29 11.05
CA SER A 39 15.78 11.34 9.59
C SER A 39 16.02 9.95 8.98
N CYS A 40 16.73 9.06 9.69
CA CYS A 40 17.01 7.72 9.19
C CYS A 40 15.73 6.89 9.03
N ILE A 41 14.82 6.94 10.00
CA ILE A 41 13.53 6.22 9.94
C ILE A 41 12.64 6.78 8.81
N GLY A 42 12.66 8.09 8.63
CA GLY A 42 11.93 8.75 7.55
C GLY A 42 12.44 8.33 6.17
N ILE A 43 13.76 8.29 5.98
CA ILE A 43 14.40 7.88 4.72
C ILE A 43 14.08 6.41 4.40
N ASP A 44 14.18 5.51 5.37
CA ASP A 44 13.87 4.08 5.17
C ASP A 44 12.40 3.85 4.76
N GLY A 45 11.48 4.58 5.37
CA GLY A 45 10.08 4.58 4.94
C GLY A 45 9.88 5.07 3.51
N MET A 46 10.59 6.14 3.10
CA MET A 46 10.55 6.65 1.73
C MET A 46 11.14 5.65 0.73
N ILE A 47 12.29 5.04 1.03
CA ILE A 47 12.92 4.05 0.15
C ILE A 47 11.95 2.89 -0.16
N ARG A 48 11.25 2.37 0.85
CA ARG A 48 10.24 1.31 0.66
C ARG A 48 9.13 1.75 -0.28
N LYS A 49 8.61 2.96 -0.13
CA LYS A 49 7.53 3.50 -0.97
C LYS A 49 7.98 3.73 -2.41
N PHE A 50 9.18 4.26 -2.62
CA PHE A 50 9.76 4.35 -3.96
C PHE A 50 9.96 2.96 -4.58
N GLY A 51 10.40 1.98 -3.80
CA GLY A 51 10.52 0.59 -4.24
C GLY A 51 9.18 0.02 -4.73
N MET A 52 8.08 0.23 -4.01
CA MET A 52 6.75 -0.20 -4.42
C MET A 52 6.34 0.42 -5.77
N LEU A 53 6.55 1.73 -5.96
CA LEU A 53 6.25 2.42 -7.22
C LEU A 53 7.08 1.87 -8.38
N ILE A 54 8.39 1.66 -8.17
CA ILE A 54 9.28 1.08 -9.17
C ILE A 54 8.79 -0.32 -9.57
N VAL A 55 8.46 -1.18 -8.61
CA VAL A 55 7.95 -2.53 -8.88
C VAL A 55 6.68 -2.48 -9.72
N VAL A 56 5.70 -1.65 -9.35
CA VAL A 56 4.44 -1.55 -10.11
C VAL A 56 4.69 -1.04 -11.52
N ILE A 57 5.58 -0.06 -11.71
CA ILE A 57 5.95 0.44 -13.05
C ILE A 57 6.55 -0.69 -13.90
N PHE A 58 7.53 -1.44 -13.37
CA PHE A 58 8.15 -2.54 -14.10
C PHE A 58 7.14 -3.65 -14.43
N LEU A 59 6.27 -4.02 -13.49
CA LEU A 59 5.23 -5.02 -13.73
C LEU A 59 4.21 -4.53 -14.79
N THR A 60 3.88 -3.24 -14.81
CA THR A 60 3.01 -2.66 -15.84
C THR A 60 3.64 -2.76 -17.24
N ILE A 61 4.96 -2.55 -17.33
CA ILE A 61 5.70 -2.73 -18.59
C ILE A 61 5.71 -4.21 -19.02
N ILE A 62 5.92 -5.12 -18.07
CA ILE A 62 5.89 -6.57 -18.32
C ILE A 62 4.51 -7.00 -18.81
N ASP A 63 3.43 -6.58 -18.13
CA ASP A 63 2.06 -6.87 -18.55
C ASP A 63 1.76 -6.36 -19.95
N ALA A 64 2.28 -5.18 -20.32
CA ALA A 64 2.11 -4.60 -21.63
C ALA A 64 2.87 -5.39 -22.74
N ILE A 65 3.97 -6.07 -22.40
CA ILE A 65 4.76 -6.89 -23.33
C ILE A 65 4.13 -8.28 -23.47
N ILE A 66 3.77 -8.91 -22.37
CA ILE A 66 3.30 -10.31 -22.34
C ILE A 66 1.80 -10.42 -22.62
N HIS A 67 1.03 -9.31 -22.47
CA HIS A 67 -0.44 -9.27 -22.59
C HIS A 67 -1.11 -10.28 -21.66
N LEU A 68 -0.58 -10.43 -20.45
CA LEU A 68 -1.08 -11.39 -19.48
C LEU A 68 -2.40 -10.88 -18.87
N ASP A 69 -3.46 -11.67 -19.01
CA ASP A 69 -4.76 -11.42 -18.38
C ASP A 69 -5.10 -12.51 -17.37
N LEU A 70 -4.98 -12.20 -16.08
CA LEU A 70 -5.23 -13.15 -14.99
C LEU A 70 -6.69 -13.57 -14.89
N ILE A 71 -7.60 -12.77 -15.44
CA ILE A 71 -9.05 -13.06 -15.47
C ILE A 71 -9.54 -13.44 -16.87
N GLY A 72 -8.62 -13.80 -17.77
CA GLY A 72 -8.94 -14.19 -19.16
C GLY A 72 -9.89 -15.39 -19.26
N PHE A 73 -9.95 -16.24 -18.22
CA PHE A 73 -10.87 -17.36 -18.14
C PHE A 73 -12.33 -16.97 -17.77
N ILE A 74 -12.59 -15.73 -17.37
CA ILE A 74 -13.93 -15.24 -17.02
C ILE A 74 -14.65 -14.83 -18.32
N PRO A 75 -15.90 -15.30 -18.54
CA PRO A 75 -16.71 -14.90 -19.69
C PRO A 75 -16.85 -13.35 -19.80
N GLU A 76 -16.77 -12.83 -21.02
CA GLU A 76 -16.86 -11.39 -21.29
C GLU A 76 -18.14 -10.75 -20.73
N THR A 77 -19.27 -11.46 -20.79
CA THR A 77 -20.54 -10.98 -20.22
C THR A 77 -20.48 -10.68 -18.72
N ILE A 78 -19.68 -11.46 -17.98
CA ILE A 78 -19.47 -11.25 -16.54
C ILE A 78 -18.49 -10.09 -16.34
N LYS A 79 -17.42 -10.01 -17.14
CA LYS A 79 -16.46 -8.90 -17.08
C LYS A 79 -17.14 -7.56 -17.35
N GLU A 80 -17.99 -7.49 -18.37
CA GLU A 80 -18.77 -6.29 -18.70
C GLU A 80 -19.73 -5.90 -17.59
N THR A 81 -20.46 -6.87 -17.03
CA THR A 81 -21.41 -6.63 -15.93
C THR A 81 -20.71 -6.08 -14.69
N LEU A 82 -19.53 -6.62 -14.36
CA LEU A 82 -18.73 -6.19 -13.21
C LEU A 82 -17.81 -5.01 -13.54
N LYS A 83 -17.80 -4.54 -14.78
CA LYS A 83 -16.88 -3.50 -15.30
C LYS A 83 -15.40 -3.84 -15.01
N LEU A 84 -15.06 -5.13 -15.08
CA LEU A 84 -13.71 -5.62 -14.91
C LEU A 84 -12.96 -5.44 -16.24
N GLY A 85 -11.93 -4.60 -16.22
CA GLY A 85 -10.99 -4.49 -17.32
C GLY A 85 -9.96 -5.62 -17.31
N HIS A 86 -8.92 -5.47 -18.11
CA HIS A 86 -7.77 -6.34 -18.11
C HIS A 86 -7.07 -6.30 -16.74
N VAL A 87 -6.84 -7.46 -16.15
CA VAL A 87 -6.17 -7.61 -14.84
C VAL A 87 -4.84 -8.33 -15.05
N GLY A 88 -3.77 -7.57 -15.09
CA GLY A 88 -2.41 -8.09 -15.15
C GLY A 88 -1.79 -8.33 -13.76
N ILE A 89 -0.55 -8.83 -13.75
CA ILE A 89 0.23 -9.00 -12.52
C ILE A 89 0.42 -7.66 -11.80
N SER A 90 0.65 -6.58 -12.55
CA SER A 90 0.77 -5.23 -11.98
C SER A 90 -0.45 -4.82 -11.17
N SER A 91 -1.65 -5.18 -11.62
CA SER A 91 -2.91 -4.89 -10.93
C SER A 91 -2.97 -5.59 -9.57
N LEU A 92 -2.53 -6.86 -9.51
CA LEU A 92 -2.48 -7.64 -8.28
C LEU A 92 -1.52 -7.01 -7.26
N PHE A 93 -0.29 -6.69 -7.68
CA PHE A 93 0.70 -6.06 -6.81
C PHE A 93 0.28 -4.66 -6.39
N ASN A 94 -0.39 -3.91 -7.27
CA ASN A 94 -0.90 -2.59 -6.97
C ASN A 94 -1.94 -2.63 -5.84
N ILE A 95 -2.90 -3.56 -5.92
CA ILE A 95 -3.89 -3.78 -4.86
C ILE A 95 -3.20 -4.20 -3.55
N LEU A 96 -2.23 -5.11 -3.61
CA LEU A 96 -1.47 -5.56 -2.45
C LEU A 96 -0.76 -4.39 -1.76
N PHE A 97 -0.07 -3.53 -2.51
CA PHE A 97 0.62 -2.37 -1.97
C PHE A 97 -0.35 -1.32 -1.41
N ILE A 98 -1.50 -1.09 -2.06
CA ILE A 98 -2.56 -0.24 -1.53
C ILE A 98 -3.03 -0.75 -0.16
N ILE A 99 -3.24 -2.06 -0.01
CA ILE A 99 -3.64 -2.67 1.28
C ILE A 99 -2.55 -2.42 2.34
N PHE A 100 -1.27 -2.62 2.02
CA PHE A 100 -0.19 -2.36 2.97
C PHE A 100 -0.11 -0.89 3.38
N GLU A 101 -0.27 0.05 2.44
CA GLU A 101 -0.29 1.48 2.75
C GLU A 101 -1.52 1.86 3.60
N ILE A 102 -2.69 1.29 3.35
CA ILE A 102 -3.89 1.50 4.16
C ILE A 102 -3.66 1.00 5.61
N LEU A 103 -3.03 -0.15 5.80
CA LEU A 103 -2.68 -0.65 7.13
C LEU A 103 -1.68 0.29 7.84
N SER A 104 -0.70 0.83 7.10
CA SER A 104 0.25 1.83 7.62
C SER A 104 -0.46 3.12 8.03
N ILE A 105 -1.39 3.61 7.21
CA ILE A 105 -2.24 4.77 7.50
C ILE A 105 -2.98 4.56 8.83
N PHE A 106 -3.67 3.43 8.99
CA PHE A 106 -4.39 3.13 10.23
C PHE A 106 -3.47 3.05 11.44
N LYS A 107 -2.29 2.45 11.29
CA LYS A 107 -1.27 2.44 12.35
C LYS A 107 -0.88 3.86 12.75
N ASN A 108 -0.59 4.73 11.80
CA ASN A 108 -0.23 6.11 12.06
C ASN A 108 -1.40 6.88 12.69
N MET A 109 -2.64 6.64 12.25
CA MET A 109 -3.85 7.22 12.86
C MET A 109 -4.00 6.82 14.34
N ILE A 110 -3.82 5.54 14.68
CA ILE A 110 -3.88 5.04 16.06
C ILE A 110 -2.81 5.72 16.91
N LEU A 111 -1.57 5.76 16.43
CA LEU A 111 -0.44 6.37 17.14
C LEU A 111 -0.58 7.90 17.26
N CYS A 112 -1.22 8.55 16.30
CA CYS A 112 -1.63 9.96 16.39
C CYS A 112 -2.84 10.17 17.29
N LYS A 113 -3.41 9.13 17.92
CA LYS A 113 -4.64 9.19 18.72
C LYS A 113 -5.78 9.91 18.01
N LEU A 114 -5.90 9.72 16.70
CA LEU A 114 -7.05 10.21 15.95
C LEU A 114 -8.31 9.42 16.37
N PRO A 115 -9.50 10.03 16.29
CA PRO A 115 -10.75 9.37 16.68
C PRO A 115 -11.07 8.22 15.74
N ILE A 116 -10.77 7.00 16.19
CA ILE A 116 -11.10 5.76 15.50
C ILE A 116 -12.07 4.97 16.36
N PRO A 117 -13.13 4.38 15.78
CA PRO A 117 -14.06 3.51 16.53
C PRO A 117 -13.30 2.36 17.22
N LYS A 118 -13.57 2.13 18.51
CA LYS A 118 -12.86 1.11 19.31
C LYS A 118 -12.86 -0.28 18.68
N LYS A 119 -13.97 -0.68 18.05
CA LYS A 119 -14.06 -1.99 17.35
C LYS A 119 -13.07 -2.09 16.19
N LEU A 120 -12.92 -1.02 15.41
CA LEU A 120 -11.97 -0.97 14.30
C LEU A 120 -10.53 -0.95 14.81
N GLN A 121 -10.26 -0.22 15.88
CA GLN A 121 -8.94 -0.20 16.52
C GLN A 121 -8.50 -1.60 16.97
N LEU A 122 -9.36 -2.33 17.70
CA LEU A 122 -9.08 -3.70 18.16
C LEU A 122 -8.86 -4.67 16.98
N PHE A 123 -9.67 -4.55 15.93
CA PHE A 123 -9.50 -5.34 14.72
C PHE A 123 -8.12 -5.09 14.08
N LEU A 124 -7.75 -3.83 13.89
CA LEU A 124 -6.47 -3.42 13.29
C LEU A 124 -5.28 -3.83 14.16
N GLU A 125 -5.37 -3.71 15.48
CA GLU A 125 -4.32 -4.18 16.39
C GLU A 125 -4.11 -5.69 16.28
N ASN A 126 -5.17 -6.48 16.13
CA ASN A 126 -5.07 -7.92 15.92
C ASN A 126 -4.45 -8.25 14.55
N VAL A 127 -4.93 -7.61 13.48
CA VAL A 127 -4.35 -7.78 12.13
C VAL A 127 -2.87 -7.41 12.13
N MET A 128 -2.51 -6.28 12.72
CA MET A 128 -1.10 -5.86 12.81
C MET A 128 -0.24 -6.83 13.63
N LYS A 129 -0.77 -7.43 14.70
CA LYS A 129 -0.03 -8.45 15.49
C LYS A 129 0.24 -9.72 14.68
N GLU A 130 -0.67 -10.12 13.81
CA GLU A 130 -0.50 -11.28 12.94
C GLU A 130 0.50 -11.03 11.81
N PHE A 131 0.46 -9.83 11.19
CA PHE A 131 1.34 -9.46 10.08
C PHE A 131 2.73 -8.99 10.50
N THR A 132 2.86 -8.41 11.69
CA THR A 132 4.15 -7.96 12.26
C THR A 132 4.52 -8.80 13.46
N GLY A 133 4.83 -10.08 13.26
CA GLY A 133 5.34 -10.99 14.30
C GLY A 133 6.55 -10.45 15.09
N GLU A 134 7.14 -9.35 14.64
CA GLU A 134 8.27 -8.64 15.22
C GLU A 134 7.99 -7.94 16.56
N LEU A 135 6.73 -7.74 16.96
CA LEU A 135 6.42 -7.03 18.21
C LEU A 135 6.49 -7.90 19.47
N LYS A 136 6.83 -9.18 19.38
CA LYS A 136 6.95 -10.08 20.54
C LYS A 136 8.38 -10.23 21.07
N GLU A 137 9.42 -9.90 20.33
CA GLU A 137 10.81 -10.13 20.78
C GLU A 137 11.39 -9.00 21.64
N ASN A 138 10.94 -7.76 21.48
CA ASN A 138 11.54 -6.62 22.20
C ASN A 138 11.06 -6.44 23.66
N LYS A 139 10.30 -7.36 24.23
CA LYS A 139 9.88 -7.30 25.66
C LYS A 139 10.58 -8.29 26.58
N LYS A 140 11.51 -9.12 26.06
CA LYS A 140 12.20 -10.14 26.88
C LYS A 140 13.70 -9.89 27.09
N GLU A 141 14.27 -8.81 26.57
CA GLU A 141 15.70 -8.47 26.78
C GLU A 141 15.90 -7.28 27.72
N GLY A 142 14.95 -6.98 28.58
CA GLY A 142 14.99 -5.87 29.54
C GLY A 142 14.68 -6.24 30.98
N GLU A 143 14.96 -7.50 31.41
CA GLU A 143 15.02 -7.87 32.83
C GLU A 143 16.33 -8.54 33.16
#